data_552ea9864ad0e9e95010a98c71b8d069
#
_entry.id   552ea9864ad0e9e95010a98c71b8d069
#
_cell.length_a   1.000
_cell.length_b   1.000
_cell.length_c   1.000
_cell.angle_alpha   90.00
_cell.angle_beta   90.00
_cell.angle_gamma   90.00
#
_symmetry.space_group_name_H-M   'P 1'
#
loop_
_entity.id
_entity.type
_entity.pdbx_description
1 polymer ?
#
loop_
_entity_poly.entity_id
_entity_poly.type
_entity_poly.pdbx_seq_one_letter_code
_entity_poly.pdbx_strand_id
1 'polypeptide(L)'
;AYTAPAAMAEGEFSGNVALTTDYVWRGVSQNSENPSVQGGFDYANGAFYVGTWAAIVDFGGANMELDLYGGFAGETEAGLAWDVGVIGYVYPDTDDLDFLEVYGGLGYSFDAVSVGAYAYLDPDNETVYLDFTAGFSATDTLGFDASVGTYADGGDDFVDEYTNYSIGATLSTEFVDFDLRVWGTDVDDSDVADERVVLTVSRSL
;
A
#
# COMPACT_ATOMS: atom_id res chain seq x y z
N ALA A 1 -2.67 1.34 -1.59
CA ALA A 1 -1.55 2.29 -1.46
C ALA A 1 -1.31 2.52 0.03
N TYR A 2 -0.09 2.26 0.51
CA TYR A 2 0.33 2.60 1.86
C TYR A 2 0.32 4.12 2.00
N THR A 3 -0.47 4.64 2.89
CA THR A 3 -0.39 6.05 3.28
C THR A 3 0.43 6.10 4.55
N ALA A 4 1.59 6.78 4.51
CA ALA A 4 2.39 7.01 5.69
C ALA A 4 1.51 7.58 6.82
N PRO A 5 1.63 7.07 8.07
CA PRO A 5 0.93 7.66 9.18
C PRO A 5 1.36 9.12 9.31
N ALA A 6 0.38 10.04 9.40
CA ALA A 6 0.66 11.43 9.70
C ALA A 6 1.46 11.50 11.01
N ALA A 7 2.39 12.47 11.13
CA ALA A 7 3.13 12.69 12.37
C ALA A 7 2.14 12.80 13.55
N MET A 8 2.10 11.76 14.38
CA MET A 8 1.11 11.60 15.44
C MET A 8 1.60 12.22 16.76
N ALA A 9 0.69 12.57 17.66
CA ALA A 9 1.02 13.02 18.99
C ALA A 9 1.77 11.92 19.78
N GLU A 10 2.50 12.29 20.83
CA GLU A 10 3.36 11.37 21.59
C GLU A 10 2.62 10.12 22.10
N GLY A 11 3.04 8.94 21.62
CA GLY A 11 2.63 7.65 22.17
C GLY A 11 1.24 7.18 21.74
N GLU A 12 0.84 7.35 20.49
CA GLU A 12 -0.46 6.92 19.98
C GLU A 12 -0.41 5.51 19.38
N PHE A 13 -1.42 4.70 19.74
CA PHE A 13 -1.70 3.41 19.12
C PHE A 13 -2.94 3.53 18.25
N SER A 14 -2.89 2.95 17.07
CA SER A 14 -4.02 2.81 16.16
C SER A 14 -4.10 1.39 15.61
N GLY A 15 -5.23 1.07 15.00
CA GLY A 15 -5.42 -0.19 14.31
C GLY A 15 -6.41 -0.01 13.17
N ASN A 16 -6.45 -1.01 12.30
CA ASN A 16 -7.39 -1.04 11.20
C ASN A 16 -7.82 -2.47 10.90
N VAL A 17 -8.97 -2.60 10.25
CA VAL A 17 -9.47 -3.86 9.70
C VAL A 17 -10.16 -3.57 8.38
N ALA A 18 -9.99 -4.46 7.40
CA ALA A 18 -10.65 -4.38 6.11
C ALA A 18 -11.12 -5.75 5.62
N LEU A 19 -12.19 -5.73 4.83
CA LEU A 19 -12.64 -6.83 3.99
C LEU A 19 -12.65 -6.34 2.56
N THR A 20 -11.88 -6.97 1.70
CA THR A 20 -11.79 -6.65 0.28
C THR A 20 -12.27 -7.82 -0.58
N THR A 21 -12.84 -7.54 -1.74
CA THR A 21 -13.23 -8.59 -2.70
C THR A 21 -12.03 -9.25 -3.38
N ASP A 22 -10.88 -8.57 -3.39
CA ASP A 22 -9.59 -9.10 -3.82
C ASP A 22 -8.47 -8.30 -3.16
N TYR A 23 -7.39 -8.94 -2.72
CA TYR A 23 -6.19 -8.24 -2.29
C TYR A 23 -5.28 -8.02 -3.50
N VAL A 24 -5.15 -6.78 -3.93
CA VAL A 24 -4.30 -6.38 -5.05
C VAL A 24 -3.09 -5.60 -4.54
N TRP A 25 -1.89 -6.11 -4.81
CA TRP A 25 -0.62 -5.46 -4.53
C TRP A 25 0.10 -5.14 -5.85
N ARG A 26 0.42 -3.88 -6.07
CA ARG A 26 1.06 -3.38 -7.30
C ARG A 26 0.37 -3.86 -8.59
N GLY A 27 -0.97 -3.88 -8.59
CA GLY A 27 -1.78 -4.30 -9.73
C GLY A 27 -2.05 -5.80 -9.84
N VAL A 28 -1.40 -6.64 -9.04
CA VAL A 28 -1.49 -8.11 -9.10
C VAL A 28 -2.30 -8.65 -7.92
N SER A 29 -3.26 -9.54 -8.19
CA SER A 29 -4.02 -10.25 -7.15
C SER A 29 -3.11 -11.13 -6.29
N GLN A 30 -3.22 -11.00 -4.99
CA GLN A 30 -2.47 -11.78 -4.01
C GLN A 30 -3.29 -12.93 -3.41
N ASN A 31 -4.58 -13.01 -3.73
CA ASN A 31 -5.48 -14.03 -3.17
C ASN A 31 -6.27 -14.78 -4.25
N SER A 32 -5.66 -15.01 -5.42
CA SER A 32 -6.29 -15.73 -6.53
C SER A 32 -7.71 -15.20 -6.84
N GLU A 33 -7.89 -13.87 -6.83
CA GLU A 33 -9.16 -13.14 -7.05
C GLU A 33 -10.28 -13.48 -6.03
N ASN A 34 -9.90 -13.97 -4.84
CA ASN A 34 -10.85 -14.26 -3.77
C ASN A 34 -10.84 -13.16 -2.69
N PRO A 35 -11.92 -13.05 -1.89
CA PRO A 35 -11.99 -12.09 -0.80
C PRO A 35 -10.89 -12.31 0.24
N SER A 36 -10.29 -11.20 0.71
CA SER A 36 -9.27 -11.19 1.75
C SER A 36 -9.72 -10.36 2.95
N VAL A 37 -9.42 -10.84 4.14
CA VAL A 37 -9.48 -10.07 5.37
C VAL A 37 -8.09 -9.53 5.65
N GLN A 38 -8.01 -8.24 5.99
CA GLN A 38 -6.77 -7.52 6.20
C GLN A 38 -6.87 -6.68 7.47
N GLY A 39 -5.75 -6.38 8.10
CA GLY A 39 -5.73 -5.47 9.23
C GLY A 39 -4.37 -5.36 9.88
N GLY A 40 -4.20 -4.31 10.69
CA GLY A 40 -2.92 -4.03 11.32
C GLY A 40 -3.02 -3.18 12.55
N PHE A 41 -1.88 -2.98 13.18
CA PHE A 41 -1.70 -2.13 14.35
C PHE A 41 -0.43 -1.29 14.17
N ASP A 42 -0.53 -0.03 14.58
CA ASP A 42 0.53 0.94 14.50
C ASP A 42 0.79 1.58 15.87
N TYR A 43 2.04 1.94 16.10
CA TYR A 43 2.46 2.82 17.17
C TYR A 43 3.28 3.96 16.61
N ALA A 44 2.95 5.19 16.96
CA ALA A 44 3.68 6.37 16.55
C ALA A 44 4.08 7.24 17.74
N ASN A 45 5.26 7.86 17.67
CA ASN A 45 5.76 8.80 18.66
C ASN A 45 6.65 9.87 18.00
N GLY A 46 6.12 11.08 17.85
CA GLY A 46 6.76 12.13 17.08
C GLY A 46 6.92 11.74 15.61
N ALA A 47 8.13 11.75 15.10
CA ALA A 47 8.42 11.32 13.73
C ALA A 47 8.55 9.78 13.58
N PHE A 48 8.81 9.06 14.68
CA PHE A 48 8.99 7.60 14.64
C PHE A 48 7.66 6.87 14.57
N TYR A 49 7.62 5.79 13.76
CA TYR A 49 6.52 4.83 13.75
C TYR A 49 7.02 3.40 13.58
N VAL A 50 6.23 2.45 14.05
CA VAL A 50 6.40 1.02 13.85
C VAL A 50 5.02 0.38 13.80
N GLY A 51 4.86 -0.64 12.96
CA GLY A 51 3.57 -1.31 12.84
C GLY A 51 3.70 -2.72 12.30
N THR A 52 2.56 -3.38 12.27
CA THR A 52 2.38 -4.67 11.66
C THR A 52 1.04 -4.70 10.91
N TRP A 53 1.02 -5.39 9.79
CA TRP A 53 -0.18 -5.62 9.01
C TRP A 53 -0.22 -7.07 8.55
N ALA A 54 -1.41 -7.61 8.31
CA ALA A 54 -1.56 -8.97 7.84
C ALA A 54 -2.75 -9.07 6.87
N ALA A 55 -2.64 -10.01 5.94
CA ALA A 55 -3.68 -10.33 4.96
C ALA A 55 -3.77 -11.84 4.69
N ILE A 56 -4.95 -12.27 4.26
CA ILE A 56 -5.12 -13.60 3.66
C ILE A 56 -4.64 -13.51 2.21
N VAL A 57 -3.75 -14.42 1.83
CA VAL A 57 -3.18 -14.57 0.47
C VAL A 57 -3.32 -15.99 -0.03
N ASP A 58 -3.16 -16.21 -1.35
CA ASP A 58 -3.15 -17.54 -1.98
C ASP A 58 -2.25 -17.51 -3.22
N PHE A 59 -0.94 -17.58 -2.98
CA PHE A 59 0.09 -17.73 -4.02
C PHE A 59 1.33 -18.41 -3.48
N GLY A 60 2.07 -19.10 -4.33
CA GLY A 60 3.38 -19.68 -3.99
C GLY A 60 3.38 -20.67 -2.81
N GLY A 61 2.20 -21.11 -2.33
CA GLY A 61 2.03 -21.93 -1.14
C GLY A 61 1.76 -21.14 0.15
N ALA A 62 1.85 -19.81 0.11
CA ALA A 62 1.47 -18.95 1.22
C ALA A 62 -0.05 -18.84 1.32
N ASN A 63 -0.56 -18.72 2.53
CA ASN A 63 -1.97 -18.44 2.83
C ASN A 63 -2.16 -17.23 3.76
N MET A 64 -1.08 -16.68 4.28
CA MET A 64 -1.06 -15.44 5.07
C MET A 64 0.20 -14.65 4.75
N GLU A 65 0.04 -13.33 4.61
CA GLU A 65 1.11 -12.34 4.60
C GLU A 65 1.12 -11.61 5.93
N LEU A 66 2.30 -11.39 6.48
CA LEU A 66 2.54 -10.59 7.67
C LEU A 66 3.64 -9.58 7.39
N ASP A 67 3.30 -8.30 7.45
CA ASP A 67 4.24 -7.20 7.28
C ASP A 67 4.67 -6.67 8.63
N LEU A 68 5.97 -6.44 8.76
CA LEU A 68 6.60 -5.75 9.89
C LEU A 68 7.33 -4.53 9.36
N TYR A 69 6.93 -3.35 9.77
CA TYR A 69 7.49 -2.12 9.24
C TYR A 69 7.79 -1.08 10.31
N GLY A 70 8.66 -0.14 9.97
CA GLY A 70 8.94 1.00 10.82
C GLY A 70 9.79 2.04 10.09
N GLY A 71 9.71 3.26 10.59
CA GLY A 71 10.38 4.37 9.92
C GLY A 71 10.25 5.69 10.66
N PHE A 72 10.51 6.74 9.89
CA PHE A 72 10.38 8.12 10.32
C PHE A 72 9.63 8.91 9.24
N ALA A 73 8.59 9.62 9.67
CA ALA A 73 7.80 10.48 8.80
C ALA A 73 7.63 11.86 9.42
N GLY A 74 7.40 12.85 8.59
CA GLY A 74 7.18 14.21 9.07
C GLY A 74 6.79 15.16 7.94
N GLU A 75 6.67 16.44 8.30
CA GLU A 75 6.37 17.51 7.37
C GLU A 75 7.33 18.68 7.58
N THR A 76 7.78 19.29 6.50
CA THR A 76 8.59 20.50 6.55
C THR A 76 7.70 21.73 6.82
N GLU A 77 8.29 22.86 7.22
CA GLU A 77 7.57 24.14 7.38
C GLU A 77 6.88 24.61 6.08
N ALA A 78 7.32 24.13 4.93
CA ALA A 78 6.75 24.43 3.62
C ALA A 78 5.58 23.51 3.22
N GLY A 79 5.18 22.56 4.11
CA GLY A 79 4.09 21.62 3.86
C GLY A 79 4.51 20.41 3.00
N LEU A 80 5.81 20.20 2.77
CA LEU A 80 6.30 18.99 2.11
C LEU A 80 6.37 17.85 3.12
N ALA A 81 5.51 16.85 2.97
CA ALA A 81 5.56 15.61 3.72
C ALA A 81 6.72 14.72 3.21
N TRP A 82 7.35 14.00 4.12
CA TRP A 82 8.41 13.03 3.83
C TRP A 82 8.26 11.80 4.71
N ASP A 83 8.71 10.67 4.19
CA ASP A 83 8.70 9.38 4.86
C ASP A 83 9.91 8.56 4.42
N VAL A 84 10.55 7.86 5.36
CA VAL A 84 11.61 6.88 5.10
C VAL A 84 11.46 5.72 6.06
N GLY A 85 11.55 4.50 5.56
CA GLY A 85 11.35 3.33 6.39
C GLY A 85 11.83 2.04 5.76
N VAL A 86 11.52 0.98 6.46
CA VAL A 86 11.79 -0.41 6.07
C VAL A 86 10.53 -1.23 6.31
N ILE A 87 10.28 -2.18 5.43
CA ILE A 87 9.18 -3.15 5.54
C ILE A 87 9.72 -4.55 5.21
N GLY A 88 9.45 -5.51 6.08
CA GLY A 88 9.69 -6.92 5.84
C GLY A 88 8.36 -7.61 5.59
N TYR A 89 8.26 -8.30 4.47
CA TYR A 89 7.15 -9.16 4.10
C TYR A 89 7.48 -10.58 4.52
N VAL A 90 6.63 -11.17 5.37
CA VAL A 90 6.86 -12.49 5.96
C VAL A 90 5.68 -13.41 5.61
N TYR A 91 5.97 -14.58 5.13
CA TYR A 91 4.98 -15.60 4.76
C TYR A 91 5.16 -16.83 5.66
N PRO A 92 4.45 -16.91 6.81
CA PRO A 92 4.72 -17.92 7.86
C PRO A 92 4.62 -19.38 7.42
N ASP A 93 3.98 -19.64 6.29
CA ASP A 93 3.80 -20.98 5.73
C ASP A 93 4.92 -21.40 4.77
N THR A 94 5.79 -20.44 4.35
CA THR A 94 6.88 -20.67 3.42
C THR A 94 7.96 -19.62 3.56
N ASP A 95 9.16 -20.03 3.98
CA ASP A 95 10.29 -19.13 4.20
C ASP A 95 10.92 -18.62 2.89
N ASP A 96 10.62 -19.24 1.75
CA ASP A 96 11.23 -18.93 0.46
C ASP A 96 10.65 -17.65 -0.20
N LEU A 97 9.57 -17.08 0.36
CA LEU A 97 8.90 -15.89 -0.15
C LEU A 97 9.19 -14.63 0.65
N ASP A 98 9.86 -14.74 1.80
CA ASP A 98 10.17 -13.60 2.66
C ASP A 98 11.16 -12.66 1.96
N PHE A 99 10.88 -11.35 2.04
CA PHE A 99 11.76 -10.32 1.51
C PHE A 99 11.62 -9.00 2.27
N LEU A 100 12.51 -8.05 2.01
CA LEU A 100 12.56 -6.77 2.69
C LEU A 100 12.72 -5.63 1.68
N GLU A 101 11.99 -4.55 1.90
CA GLU A 101 12.18 -3.31 1.15
C GLU A 101 12.59 -2.15 2.07
N VAL A 102 13.50 -1.32 1.59
CA VAL A 102 13.76 0.03 2.12
C VAL A 102 13.01 1.01 1.23
N TYR A 103 12.30 1.95 1.84
CA TYR A 103 11.52 2.90 1.06
C TYR A 103 11.72 4.35 1.49
N GLY A 104 11.42 5.24 0.58
CA GLY A 104 11.34 6.67 0.84
C GLY A 104 10.30 7.32 -0.05
N GLY A 105 9.62 8.33 0.49
CA GLY A 105 8.55 9.03 -0.19
C GLY A 105 8.47 10.50 0.15
N LEU A 106 7.84 11.23 -0.77
CA LEU A 106 7.51 12.64 -0.63
C LEU A 106 6.05 12.87 -1.02
N GLY A 107 5.38 13.78 -0.33
CA GLY A 107 4.00 14.16 -0.60
C GLY A 107 3.78 15.64 -0.43
N TYR A 108 2.80 16.16 -1.16
CA TYR A 108 2.37 17.54 -1.03
C TYR A 108 0.86 17.67 -1.21
N SER A 109 0.22 18.46 -0.33
CA SER A 109 -1.21 18.74 -0.42
C SER A 109 -1.43 20.23 -0.64
N PHE A 110 -2.30 20.56 -1.59
CA PHE A 110 -2.71 21.94 -1.88
C PHE A 110 -4.22 21.98 -2.10
N ASP A 111 -4.93 22.66 -1.21
CA ASP A 111 -6.40 22.66 -1.17
C ASP A 111 -6.97 21.23 -1.09
N ALA A 112 -7.81 20.89 -2.07
CA ALA A 112 -8.47 19.59 -2.20
C ALA A 112 -7.62 18.53 -2.94
N VAL A 113 -6.43 18.88 -3.42
CA VAL A 113 -5.57 17.98 -4.22
C VAL A 113 -4.36 17.57 -3.42
N SER A 114 -3.98 16.30 -3.52
CA SER A 114 -2.73 15.74 -3.01
C SER A 114 -1.97 15.04 -4.11
N VAL A 115 -0.63 15.04 -4.01
CA VAL A 115 0.26 14.27 -4.87
C VAL A 115 1.34 13.60 -4.03
N GLY A 116 1.81 12.44 -4.46
CA GLY A 116 2.86 11.69 -3.76
C GLY A 116 3.74 10.92 -4.72
N ALA A 117 4.94 10.60 -4.27
CA ALA A 117 5.86 9.72 -4.96
C ALA A 117 6.65 8.91 -3.94
N TYR A 118 6.77 7.60 -4.17
CA TYR A 118 7.56 6.67 -3.38
C TYR A 118 8.52 5.88 -4.25
N ALA A 119 9.64 5.52 -3.66
CA ALA A 119 10.58 4.53 -4.20
C ALA A 119 10.79 3.42 -3.16
N TYR A 120 10.74 2.18 -3.62
CA TYR A 120 10.98 0.98 -2.84
C TYR A 120 12.16 0.24 -3.46
N LEU A 121 13.08 -0.20 -2.61
CA LEU A 121 14.30 -0.90 -3.00
C LEU A 121 14.37 -2.19 -2.19
N ASP A 122 14.39 -3.31 -2.86
CA ASP A 122 14.73 -4.60 -2.27
C ASP A 122 16.20 -4.87 -2.55
N PRO A 123 17.07 -4.81 -1.53
CA PRO A 123 18.51 -4.98 -1.74
C PRO A 123 18.94 -6.43 -1.97
N ASP A 124 18.11 -7.40 -1.57
CA ASP A 124 18.42 -8.82 -1.70
C ASP A 124 18.06 -9.34 -3.11
N ASN A 125 16.93 -8.88 -3.65
CA ASN A 125 16.46 -9.22 -4.99
C ASN A 125 16.83 -8.15 -6.05
N GLU A 126 17.50 -7.07 -5.64
CA GLU A 126 17.98 -5.97 -6.51
C GLU A 126 16.84 -5.28 -7.30
N THR A 127 15.60 -5.24 -6.72
CA THR A 127 14.46 -4.61 -7.40
C THR A 127 14.30 -3.14 -7.03
N VAL A 128 13.76 -2.36 -7.96
CA VAL A 128 13.38 -0.95 -7.77
C VAL A 128 11.94 -0.75 -8.23
N TYR A 129 11.05 -0.42 -7.29
CA TYR A 129 9.67 -0.05 -7.61
C TYR A 129 9.43 1.44 -7.31
N LEU A 130 8.81 2.13 -8.25
CA LEU A 130 8.41 3.53 -8.14
C LEU A 130 6.89 3.64 -8.16
N ASP A 131 6.32 4.44 -7.26
CA ASP A 131 4.88 4.71 -7.18
C ASP A 131 4.59 6.21 -7.18
N PHE A 132 3.63 6.64 -7.99
CA PHE A 132 3.14 8.01 -8.09
C PHE A 132 1.64 8.03 -7.83
N THR A 133 1.21 8.92 -6.95
CA THR A 133 -0.19 9.04 -6.52
C THR A 133 -0.72 10.45 -6.71
N ALA A 134 -2.01 10.56 -6.97
CA ALA A 134 -2.75 11.82 -6.97
C ALA A 134 -4.11 11.60 -6.32
N GLY A 135 -4.54 12.52 -5.46
CA GLY A 135 -5.81 12.48 -4.77
C GLY A 135 -6.61 13.77 -4.93
N PHE A 136 -7.93 13.66 -4.85
CA PHE A 136 -8.86 14.80 -4.87
C PHE A 136 -9.99 14.57 -3.86
N SER A 137 -10.08 15.44 -2.86
CA SER A 137 -11.17 15.46 -1.87
C SER A 137 -12.35 16.26 -2.43
N ALA A 138 -13.35 15.57 -2.99
CA ALA A 138 -14.52 16.23 -3.58
C ALA A 138 -15.45 16.81 -2.51
N THR A 139 -15.56 16.13 -1.36
CA THR A 139 -16.29 16.57 -0.16
C THR A 139 -15.56 16.05 1.08
N ASP A 140 -16.07 16.37 2.27
CA ASP A 140 -15.52 15.83 3.54
C ASP A 140 -15.65 14.29 3.67
N THR A 141 -16.47 13.67 2.83
CA THR A 141 -16.77 12.23 2.88
C THR A 141 -16.51 11.49 1.57
N LEU A 142 -16.25 12.19 0.47
CA LEU A 142 -16.01 11.57 -0.84
C LEU A 142 -14.68 12.06 -1.41
N GLY A 143 -13.77 11.09 -1.59
CA GLY A 143 -12.49 11.28 -2.24
C GLY A 143 -12.37 10.45 -3.52
N PHE A 144 -11.50 10.90 -4.40
CA PHE A 144 -11.04 10.17 -5.58
C PHE A 144 -9.52 10.13 -5.56
N ASP A 145 -8.95 9.04 -6.01
CA ASP A 145 -7.50 8.94 -6.18
C ASP A 145 -7.13 8.07 -7.38
N ALA A 146 -5.90 8.24 -7.84
CA ALA A 146 -5.28 7.43 -8.87
C ALA A 146 -3.81 7.20 -8.53
N SER A 147 -3.29 6.07 -8.99
CA SER A 147 -1.86 5.76 -8.91
C SER A 147 -1.33 5.19 -10.21
N VAL A 148 -0.03 5.38 -10.43
CA VAL A 148 0.75 4.67 -11.45
C VAL A 148 2.04 4.24 -10.78
N GLY A 149 2.31 2.95 -10.83
CA GLY A 149 3.54 2.36 -10.30
C GLY A 149 4.27 1.55 -11.35
N THR A 150 5.58 1.43 -11.23
CA THR A 150 6.39 0.64 -12.15
C THR A 150 7.58 0.00 -11.45
N TYR A 151 7.87 -1.26 -11.77
CA TYR A 151 9.18 -1.83 -11.54
C TYR A 151 10.13 -1.25 -12.57
N ALA A 152 11.02 -0.35 -12.14
CA ALA A 152 12.04 0.28 -12.97
C ALA A 152 13.29 -0.60 -13.10
N ASP A 153 13.45 -1.54 -12.19
CA ASP A 153 14.39 -2.65 -12.22
C ASP A 153 13.72 -3.85 -11.56
N GLY A 154 13.66 -4.97 -12.23
CA GLY A 154 13.02 -6.20 -11.78
C GLY A 154 13.95 -7.12 -11.00
N GLY A 155 15.24 -6.74 -10.86
CA GLY A 155 16.26 -7.61 -10.29
C GLY A 155 16.67 -8.73 -11.24
N ASP A 156 17.60 -9.58 -10.78
CA ASP A 156 18.06 -10.73 -11.55
C ASP A 156 16.99 -11.85 -11.54
N ASP A 157 16.02 -11.78 -12.46
CA ASP A 157 14.93 -12.76 -12.64
C ASP A 157 13.92 -12.86 -11.45
N PHE A 158 13.84 -11.84 -10.55
CA PHE A 158 12.89 -11.85 -9.43
C PHE A 158 11.48 -11.47 -9.88
N VAL A 159 11.34 -10.38 -10.63
CA VAL A 159 10.07 -9.94 -11.22
C VAL A 159 10.33 -9.30 -12.58
N ASP A 160 9.45 -9.53 -13.55
CA ASP A 160 9.49 -8.82 -14.83
C ASP A 160 9.20 -7.32 -14.61
N GLU A 161 9.86 -6.45 -15.38
CA GLU A 161 9.54 -5.03 -15.39
C GLU A 161 8.12 -4.84 -15.92
N TYR A 162 7.24 -4.20 -15.14
CA TYR A 162 5.89 -3.86 -15.57
C TYR A 162 5.40 -2.56 -14.94
N THR A 163 4.33 -2.02 -15.51
CA THR A 163 3.63 -0.85 -15.00
C THR A 163 2.23 -1.23 -14.56
N ASN A 164 1.82 -0.74 -13.40
CA ASN A 164 0.46 -0.87 -12.90
C ASN A 164 -0.20 0.49 -12.73
N TYR A 165 -1.52 0.50 -12.69
CA TYR A 165 -2.29 1.71 -12.42
C TYR A 165 -3.53 1.39 -11.59
N SER A 166 -4.01 2.39 -10.87
CA SER A 166 -5.30 2.32 -10.22
C SER A 166 -6.06 3.64 -10.31
N ILE A 167 -7.38 3.56 -10.24
CA ILE A 167 -8.27 4.70 -10.00
C ILE A 167 -9.37 4.26 -9.06
N GLY A 168 -9.63 5.05 -8.02
CA GLY A 168 -10.57 4.70 -6.98
C GLY A 168 -11.43 5.87 -6.52
N ALA A 169 -12.51 5.51 -5.83
CA ALA A 169 -13.38 6.43 -5.12
C ALA A 169 -13.66 5.87 -3.73
N THR A 170 -13.39 6.68 -2.70
CA THR A 170 -13.64 6.32 -1.30
C THR A 170 -14.79 7.15 -0.75
N LEU A 171 -15.80 6.47 -0.20
CA LEU A 171 -16.88 7.08 0.56
C LEU A 171 -16.70 6.75 2.04
N SER A 172 -16.37 7.77 2.83
CA SER A 172 -16.24 7.67 4.29
C SER A 172 -17.60 7.89 4.96
N THR A 173 -17.96 6.99 5.88
CA THR A 173 -19.14 7.11 6.71
C THR A 173 -18.75 7.14 8.19
N GLU A 174 -19.72 7.35 9.09
CA GLU A 174 -19.49 7.32 10.54
C GLU A 174 -18.96 5.94 11.04
N PHE A 175 -19.26 4.85 10.32
CA PHE A 175 -18.98 3.50 10.80
C PHE A 175 -17.86 2.80 10.03
N VAL A 176 -17.82 2.96 8.72
CA VAL A 176 -16.87 2.29 7.82
C VAL A 176 -16.62 3.16 6.59
N ASP A 177 -15.50 2.90 5.93
CA ASP A 177 -15.19 3.44 4.63
C ASP A 177 -15.47 2.40 3.54
N PHE A 178 -15.96 2.86 2.39
CA PHE A 178 -16.17 2.04 1.18
C PHE A 178 -15.24 2.57 0.10
N ASP A 179 -14.33 1.76 -0.37
CA ASP A 179 -13.46 2.07 -1.52
C ASP A 179 -13.86 1.17 -2.71
N LEU A 180 -14.14 1.79 -3.84
CA LEU A 180 -14.34 1.10 -5.11
C LEU A 180 -13.24 1.52 -6.07
N ARG A 181 -12.46 0.54 -6.52
CA ARG A 181 -11.22 0.78 -7.27
C ARG A 181 -11.10 -0.12 -8.48
N VAL A 182 -10.63 0.45 -9.59
CA VAL A 182 -10.15 -0.30 -10.75
C VAL A 182 -8.64 -0.39 -10.66
N TRP A 183 -8.12 -1.59 -10.87
CA TRP A 183 -6.71 -1.89 -11.02
C TRP A 183 -6.42 -2.43 -12.41
N GLY A 184 -5.21 -2.23 -12.90
CA GLY A 184 -4.71 -2.86 -14.12
C GLY A 184 -3.20 -2.81 -14.20
N THR A 185 -2.66 -3.63 -15.09
CA THR A 185 -1.23 -3.70 -15.41
C THR A 185 -1.03 -3.73 -16.92
N ASP A 186 0.21 -3.63 -17.36
CA ASP A 186 0.65 -3.91 -18.73
C ASP A 186 1.25 -5.33 -18.89
N VAL A 187 1.03 -6.20 -17.91
CA VAL A 187 1.41 -7.62 -17.97
C VAL A 187 0.43 -8.37 -18.87
N ASP A 188 0.94 -9.04 -19.89
CA ASP A 188 0.16 -9.87 -20.79
C ASP A 188 0.04 -11.33 -20.28
N ASP A 189 -1.04 -12.03 -20.67
CA ASP A 189 -1.24 -13.46 -20.44
C ASP A 189 -1.20 -13.93 -18.96
N SER A 190 -1.68 -13.08 -18.04
CA SER A 190 -1.73 -13.38 -16.59
C SER A 190 -3.07 -13.00 -15.99
N ASP A 191 -3.93 -13.98 -15.70
CA ASP A 191 -5.26 -13.76 -15.11
C ASP A 191 -5.19 -12.93 -13.81
N VAL A 192 -4.17 -13.15 -12.97
CA VAL A 192 -4.00 -12.42 -11.68
C VAL A 192 -3.52 -10.97 -11.85
N ALA A 193 -3.08 -10.57 -13.06
CA ALA A 193 -2.62 -9.22 -13.40
C ALA A 193 -3.61 -8.47 -14.33
N ASP A 194 -4.71 -9.12 -14.74
CA ASP A 194 -5.76 -8.52 -15.56
C ASP A 194 -6.47 -7.35 -14.86
N GLU A 195 -7.09 -6.49 -15.66
CA GLU A 195 -7.94 -5.41 -15.15
C GLU A 195 -9.07 -5.93 -14.26
N ARG A 196 -9.24 -5.33 -13.08
CA ARG A 196 -10.26 -5.75 -12.13
C ARG A 196 -10.87 -4.61 -11.34
N VAL A 197 -12.09 -4.84 -10.87
CA VAL A 197 -12.79 -3.95 -9.95
C VAL A 197 -12.78 -4.56 -8.56
N VAL A 198 -12.28 -3.80 -7.59
CA VAL A 198 -12.17 -4.21 -6.19
C VAL A 198 -13.04 -3.31 -5.33
N LEU A 199 -13.85 -3.92 -4.46
CA LEU A 199 -14.57 -3.23 -3.38
C LEU A 199 -13.93 -3.59 -2.05
N THR A 200 -13.54 -2.57 -1.29
CA THR A 200 -13.02 -2.73 0.07
C THR A 200 -13.93 -2.01 1.05
N VAL A 201 -14.24 -2.67 2.16
CA VAL A 201 -14.91 -2.06 3.32
C VAL A 201 -13.92 -2.08 4.47
N SER A 202 -13.62 -0.93 5.04
CA SER A 202 -12.61 -0.80 6.08
C SER A 202 -13.07 0.05 7.27
N ARG A 203 -12.38 -0.12 8.40
CA ARG A 203 -12.57 0.69 9.61
C ARG A 203 -11.24 0.90 10.32
N SER A 204 -11.00 2.14 10.72
CA SER A 204 -9.97 2.51 11.71
C SER A 204 -10.49 2.28 13.13
N LEU A 205 -9.61 1.84 14.05
CA LEU A 205 -9.90 1.43 15.43
C LEU A 205 -9.18 2.33 16.43
#